data_6b8758fe6bdd56a8697550620da1088b
#
_entry.id   6b8758fe6bdd56a8697550620da1088b
#
_cell.length_a   1.000
_cell.length_b   1.000
_cell.length_c   1.000
_cell.angle_alpha   90.00
_cell.angle_beta   90.00
_cell.angle_gamma   90.00
#
_symmetry.space_group_name_H-M   'P 1'
#
loop_
_entity.id
_entity.type
_entity.pdbx_description
1 polymer ?
#
loop_
_entity_poly.entity_id
_entity_poly.type
_entity_poly.pdbx_seq_one_letter_code
_entity_poly.pdbx_strand_id
1 'polypeptide(L)'
;MSQSTYSPKLIANARSLRRDMPPAERRLWFDGLSTLPHKFRRQRPVGVYIVDFYCAVAKLVTELDGATHDDPQAQQRDLLRTKYLDSVGLQVIRFANHDVMTNLEGVVFEIDRVVRERIGR
;
A
#
# COMPACT_ATOMS: atom_id res chain seq x y z
N MET A 1 -4.11 -27.06 6.08
CA MET A 1 -3.49 -26.20 7.04
C MET A 1 -2.77 -25.05 6.38
N SER A 2 -3.01 -23.91 6.89
CA SER A 2 -2.38 -22.72 6.31
C SER A 2 -0.99 -22.52 6.92
N GLN A 3 0.00 -22.47 6.07
CA GLN A 3 1.36 -22.13 6.48
C GLN A 3 1.67 -20.73 6.05
N SER A 4 2.39 -20.03 6.88
CA SER A 4 2.92 -18.74 6.46
C SER A 4 3.91 -18.98 5.32
N THR A 5 3.68 -18.30 4.21
CA THR A 5 4.61 -18.35 3.09
C THR A 5 5.69 -17.26 3.23
N TYR A 6 5.63 -16.47 4.31
CA TYR A 6 6.53 -15.35 4.51
C TYR A 6 7.75 -15.78 5.30
N SER A 7 8.92 -15.31 4.86
CA SER A 7 10.15 -15.57 5.61
C SER A 7 10.14 -14.78 6.92
N PRO A 8 10.82 -15.28 7.97
CA PRO A 8 10.96 -14.51 9.21
C PRO A 8 11.58 -13.13 8.98
N LYS A 9 12.52 -13.03 8.04
CA LYS A 9 13.15 -11.76 7.72
C LYS A 9 12.13 -10.76 7.16
N LEU A 10 11.25 -11.23 6.29
CA LEU A 10 10.22 -10.36 5.69
C LEU A 10 9.25 -9.87 6.77
N ILE A 11 8.86 -10.74 7.69
CA ILE A 11 7.98 -10.39 8.79
C ILE A 11 8.65 -9.34 9.69
N ALA A 12 9.93 -9.54 10.02
CA ALA A 12 10.69 -8.61 10.85
C ALA A 12 10.82 -7.25 10.17
N ASN A 13 11.08 -7.24 8.85
CA ASN A 13 11.17 -6.00 8.09
C ASN A 13 9.84 -5.25 8.08
N ALA A 14 8.73 -5.96 7.93
CA ALA A 14 7.41 -5.33 7.96
C ALA A 14 7.13 -4.70 9.32
N ARG A 15 7.51 -5.37 10.41
CA ARG A 15 7.34 -4.83 11.76
C ARG A 15 8.17 -3.56 11.96
N SER A 16 9.41 -3.58 11.48
CA SER A 16 10.29 -2.41 11.57
C SER A 16 9.69 -1.23 10.81
N LEU A 17 9.19 -1.47 9.60
CA LEU A 17 8.57 -0.41 8.78
C LEU A 17 7.32 0.15 9.44
N ARG A 18 6.55 -0.67 10.15
CA ARG A 18 5.38 -0.17 10.87
C ARG A 18 5.76 0.73 12.04
N ARG A 19 6.91 0.48 12.69
CA ARG A 19 7.38 1.34 13.78
C ARG A 19 7.93 2.66 13.27
N ASP A 20 8.65 2.61 12.16
CA ASP A 20 9.43 3.74 11.67
C ASP A 20 8.79 4.32 10.40
N MET A 21 7.55 4.77 10.53
CA MET A 21 6.81 5.29 9.39
C MET A 21 7.29 6.68 8.96
N PRO A 22 7.58 6.86 7.67
CA PRO A 22 7.85 8.19 7.14
C PRO A 22 6.65 9.13 7.29
N PRO A 23 6.86 10.45 7.22
CA PRO A 23 5.78 11.41 7.48
C PRO A 23 4.53 11.23 6.62
N ALA A 24 4.66 10.98 5.33
CA ALA A 24 3.50 10.81 4.47
C ALA A 24 2.71 9.55 4.84
N GLU A 25 3.39 8.45 5.15
CA GLU A 25 2.72 7.23 5.59
C GLU A 25 1.97 7.47 6.90
N ARG A 26 2.61 8.16 7.85
CA ARG A 26 1.99 8.45 9.15
C ARG A 26 0.73 9.30 8.96
N ARG A 27 0.83 10.32 8.11
CA ARG A 27 -0.30 11.20 7.87
C ARG A 27 -1.46 10.44 7.23
N LEU A 28 -1.18 9.64 6.21
CA LEU A 28 -2.23 8.87 5.55
C LEU A 28 -2.86 7.86 6.52
N TRP A 29 -2.03 7.19 7.31
CA TRP A 29 -2.52 6.18 8.24
C TRP A 29 -3.37 6.77 9.35
N PHE A 30 -2.83 7.74 10.08
CA PHE A 30 -3.50 8.27 11.28
C PHE A 30 -4.57 9.30 11.00
N ASP A 31 -4.35 10.15 9.98
CA ASP A 31 -5.28 11.25 9.71
C ASP A 31 -6.22 10.96 8.54
N GLY A 32 -5.93 9.95 7.74
CA GLY A 32 -6.69 9.62 6.56
C GLY A 32 -7.43 8.30 6.67
N LEU A 33 -6.72 7.20 6.58
CA LEU A 33 -7.35 5.88 6.52
C LEU A 33 -8.13 5.54 7.77
N SER A 34 -7.70 6.03 8.93
CA SER A 34 -8.41 5.80 10.18
C SER A 34 -9.81 6.41 10.20
N THR A 35 -10.08 7.38 9.32
CA THR A 35 -11.40 8.02 9.25
C THR A 35 -12.39 7.24 8.38
N LEU A 36 -11.92 6.25 7.64
CA LEU A 36 -12.76 5.48 6.73
C LEU A 36 -13.35 4.26 7.43
N PRO A 37 -14.55 3.82 7.01
CA PRO A 37 -15.20 2.65 7.61
C PRO A 37 -14.66 1.33 7.04
N HIS A 38 -13.48 1.34 6.46
CA HIS A 38 -12.85 0.17 5.88
C HIS A 38 -11.64 -0.22 6.70
N LYS A 39 -11.34 -1.51 6.76
CA LYS A 39 -10.20 -1.98 7.49
C LYS A 39 -8.97 -1.98 6.59
N PHE A 40 -7.95 -1.25 6.99
CA PHE A 40 -6.67 -1.21 6.31
C PHE A 40 -5.58 -1.80 7.21
N ARG A 41 -4.59 -2.39 6.58
CA ARG A 41 -3.37 -2.83 7.25
C ARG A 41 -2.21 -2.12 6.59
N ARG A 42 -1.16 -1.86 7.36
CA ARG A 42 0.02 -1.15 6.85
C ARG A 42 1.21 -2.08 6.84
N GLN A 43 2.11 -1.85 5.89
CA GLN A 43 3.35 -2.61 5.72
C GLN A 43 3.07 -4.11 5.80
N ARG A 44 2.29 -4.57 4.84
CA ARG A 44 1.79 -5.94 4.81
C ARG A 44 2.59 -6.77 3.82
N PRO A 45 3.16 -7.92 4.23
CA PRO A 45 3.78 -8.83 3.28
C PRO A 45 2.76 -9.44 2.31
N VAL A 46 3.10 -9.43 1.03
CA VAL A 46 2.35 -10.11 -0.02
C VAL A 46 3.38 -10.80 -0.91
N GLY A 47 3.44 -12.13 -0.83
CA GLY A 47 4.51 -12.86 -1.49
C GLY A 47 5.86 -12.45 -0.92
N VAL A 48 6.76 -12.03 -1.79
CA VAL A 48 8.09 -11.56 -1.38
C VAL A 48 8.14 -10.04 -1.20
N TYR A 49 7.00 -9.37 -1.37
CA TYR A 49 6.95 -7.91 -1.31
C TYR A 49 6.27 -7.45 -0.03
N ILE A 50 6.56 -6.21 0.36
CA ILE A 50 5.84 -5.53 1.44
C ILE A 50 5.10 -4.36 0.80
N VAL A 51 3.77 -4.33 0.98
CA VAL A 51 2.95 -3.25 0.44
C VAL A 51 2.66 -2.23 1.54
N ASP A 52 2.54 -0.95 1.16
CA ASP A 52 2.39 0.12 2.13
C ASP A 52 1.08 0.00 2.91
N PHE A 53 -0.04 -0.08 2.19
CA PHE A 53 -1.36 -0.20 2.80
C PHE A 53 -2.18 -1.23 2.04
N TYR A 54 -2.94 -2.04 2.76
CA TYR A 54 -3.71 -3.11 2.17
C TYR A 54 -5.12 -3.14 2.74
N CYS A 55 -6.11 -3.18 1.85
CA CYS A 55 -7.50 -3.38 2.21
C CYS A 55 -7.95 -4.72 1.64
N ALA A 56 -8.04 -5.74 2.49
CA ALA A 56 -8.29 -7.10 2.05
C ALA A 56 -9.67 -7.27 1.40
N VAL A 57 -10.68 -6.63 1.96
CA VAL A 57 -12.05 -6.75 1.45
C VAL A 57 -12.15 -6.27 0.01
N ALA A 58 -11.44 -5.18 -0.31
CA ALA A 58 -11.44 -4.61 -1.64
C ALA A 58 -10.34 -5.19 -2.53
N LYS A 59 -9.43 -5.97 -1.99
CA LYS A 59 -8.24 -6.45 -2.69
C LYS A 59 -7.49 -5.28 -3.31
N LEU A 60 -7.28 -4.27 -2.49
CA LEU A 60 -6.68 -3.01 -2.92
C LEU A 60 -5.39 -2.75 -2.17
N VAL A 61 -4.35 -2.42 -2.91
CA VAL A 61 -3.06 -1.98 -2.37
C VAL A 61 -2.91 -0.49 -2.67
N THR A 62 -2.58 0.28 -1.66
CA THR A 62 -2.26 1.70 -1.82
C THR A 62 -0.79 1.90 -1.51
N GLU A 63 -0.08 2.57 -2.42
CA GLU A 63 1.35 2.79 -2.29
C GLU A 63 1.67 4.27 -2.38
N LEU A 64 2.67 4.68 -1.63
CA LEU A 64 3.15 6.06 -1.65
C LEU A 64 4.51 6.11 -2.33
N ASP A 65 4.66 7.03 -3.26
CA ASP A 65 5.91 7.23 -3.96
C ASP A 65 6.60 8.47 -3.43
N GLY A 66 7.87 8.31 -3.09
CA GLY A 66 8.71 9.42 -2.67
C GLY A 66 9.26 10.16 -3.87
N ALA A 67 10.58 10.23 -3.97
CA ALA A 67 11.22 10.87 -5.10
C ALA A 67 11.06 10.03 -6.37
N THR A 68 10.99 10.70 -7.52
CA THR A 68 10.99 10.02 -8.81
C THR A 68 12.30 9.32 -9.02
N HIS A 69 12.25 8.13 -9.56
CA HIS A 69 13.45 7.37 -9.87
C HIS A 69 13.60 7.24 -11.38
N ASP A 70 14.71 7.76 -11.88
CA ASP A 70 15.03 7.61 -13.29
C ASP A 70 15.89 6.37 -13.55
N ASP A 71 16.15 5.57 -12.53
CA ASP A 71 16.95 4.36 -12.63
C ASP A 71 16.15 3.27 -13.37
N PRO A 72 16.63 2.83 -14.56
CA PRO A 72 15.92 1.79 -15.31
C PRO A 72 15.75 0.48 -14.54
N GLN A 73 16.74 0.12 -13.71
CA GLN A 73 16.63 -1.11 -12.90
C GLN A 73 15.54 -1.00 -11.85
N ALA A 74 15.42 0.17 -11.21
CA ALA A 74 14.37 0.40 -10.23
C ALA A 74 13.00 0.38 -10.90
N GLN A 75 12.88 0.96 -12.09
CA GLN A 75 11.64 0.94 -12.85
C GLN A 75 11.24 -0.48 -13.23
N GLN A 76 12.20 -1.30 -13.61
CA GLN A 76 11.93 -2.69 -13.99
C GLN A 76 11.49 -3.51 -12.79
N ARG A 77 12.14 -3.33 -11.64
CA ARG A 77 11.73 -4.03 -10.41
C ARG A 77 10.31 -3.64 -10.01
N ASP A 78 9.98 -2.36 -10.14
CA ASP A 78 8.66 -1.86 -9.83
C ASP A 78 7.60 -2.45 -10.76
N LEU A 79 7.92 -2.58 -12.03
CA LEU A 79 7.02 -3.20 -13.00
C LEU A 79 6.76 -4.67 -12.66
N LEU A 80 7.81 -5.41 -12.32
CA LEU A 80 7.69 -6.81 -11.94
C LEU A 80 6.84 -6.97 -10.68
N ARG A 81 7.03 -6.08 -9.71
CA ARG A 81 6.27 -6.05 -8.47
C ARG A 81 4.79 -5.82 -8.77
N THR A 82 4.48 -4.84 -9.59
CA THR A 82 3.10 -4.52 -9.96
C THR A 82 2.46 -5.68 -10.71
N LYS A 83 3.18 -6.32 -11.61
CA LYS A 83 2.67 -7.49 -12.34
C LYS A 83 2.35 -8.63 -11.38
N TYR A 84 3.21 -8.87 -10.40
CA TYR A 84 2.95 -9.91 -9.43
C TYR A 84 1.68 -9.63 -8.64
N LEU A 85 1.55 -8.42 -8.12
CA LEU A 85 0.38 -8.04 -7.33
C LEU A 85 -0.91 -8.17 -8.15
N ASP A 86 -0.86 -7.74 -9.41
CA ASP A 86 -1.99 -7.90 -10.31
C ASP A 86 -2.33 -9.38 -10.53
N SER A 87 -1.31 -10.22 -10.67
CA SER A 87 -1.51 -11.64 -10.93
C SER A 87 -2.21 -12.37 -9.76
N VAL A 88 -2.11 -11.84 -8.55
CA VAL A 88 -2.79 -12.42 -7.38
C VAL A 88 -4.08 -11.69 -7.06
N GLY A 89 -4.59 -10.88 -7.99
CA GLY A 89 -5.91 -10.28 -7.90
C GLY A 89 -5.98 -8.96 -7.16
N LEU A 90 -4.83 -8.32 -6.92
CA LEU A 90 -4.80 -7.05 -6.21
C LEU A 90 -4.69 -5.89 -7.18
N GLN A 91 -5.49 -4.86 -6.95
CA GLN A 91 -5.35 -3.60 -7.67
C GLN A 91 -4.39 -2.70 -6.88
N VAL A 92 -3.48 -2.05 -7.56
CA VAL A 92 -2.54 -1.13 -6.94
C VAL A 92 -2.89 0.29 -7.37
N ILE A 93 -3.04 1.18 -6.39
CA ILE A 93 -3.17 2.61 -6.66
C ILE A 93 -2.02 3.33 -5.96
N ARG A 94 -1.52 4.39 -6.58
CA ARG A 94 -0.35 5.10 -6.09
C ARG A 94 -0.62 6.58 -5.95
N PHE A 95 -0.03 7.15 -4.91
CA PHE A 95 -0.09 8.60 -4.67
C PHE A 95 1.31 9.09 -4.36
N ALA A 96 1.60 10.30 -4.81
CA ALA A 96 2.86 10.93 -4.43
C ALA A 96 2.81 11.34 -2.96
N ASN A 97 3.94 11.27 -2.27
CA ASN A 97 4.03 11.73 -0.90
C ASN A 97 3.58 13.19 -0.79
N HIS A 98 3.93 14.01 -1.79
CA HIS A 98 3.53 15.41 -1.82
C HIS A 98 2.01 15.56 -1.76
N ASP A 99 1.28 14.73 -2.50
CA ASP A 99 -0.18 14.82 -2.52
C ASP A 99 -0.79 14.46 -1.18
N VAL A 100 -0.22 13.47 -0.49
CA VAL A 100 -0.67 13.11 0.86
C VAL A 100 -0.46 14.27 1.82
N MET A 101 0.68 14.95 1.71
CA MET A 101 1.02 16.03 2.62
C MET A 101 0.25 17.32 2.35
N THR A 102 -0.14 17.57 1.09
CA THR A 102 -0.78 18.82 0.72
C THR A 102 -2.26 18.71 0.37
N ASN A 103 -2.75 17.49 0.09
CA ASN A 103 -4.15 17.28 -0.30
C ASN A 103 -4.63 15.93 0.23
N LEU A 104 -4.54 15.77 1.53
CA LEU A 104 -4.94 14.51 2.16
C LEU A 104 -6.39 14.16 1.89
N GLU A 105 -7.29 15.16 1.92
CA GLU A 105 -8.71 14.92 1.67
C GLU A 105 -8.97 14.33 0.30
N GLY A 106 -8.28 14.84 -0.73
CA GLY A 106 -8.42 14.33 -2.09
C GLY A 106 -7.91 12.90 -2.21
N VAL A 107 -6.78 12.60 -1.55
CA VAL A 107 -6.22 11.25 -1.55
C VAL A 107 -7.19 10.27 -0.87
N VAL A 108 -7.69 10.64 0.30
CA VAL A 108 -8.62 9.79 1.06
C VAL A 108 -9.92 9.59 0.30
N PHE A 109 -10.41 10.65 -0.33
CA PHE A 109 -11.62 10.56 -1.15
C PHE A 109 -11.45 9.54 -2.27
N GLU A 110 -10.33 9.58 -2.95
CA GLU A 110 -10.08 8.65 -4.05
C GLU A 110 -9.93 7.22 -3.56
N ILE A 111 -9.23 7.02 -2.45
CA ILE A 111 -9.07 5.68 -1.87
C ILE A 111 -10.46 5.12 -1.50
N ASP A 112 -11.26 5.91 -0.82
CA ASP A 112 -12.61 5.49 -0.43
C ASP A 112 -13.48 5.15 -1.64
N ARG A 113 -13.39 5.98 -2.68
CA ARG A 113 -14.12 5.74 -3.92
C ARG A 113 -13.74 4.39 -4.54
N VAL A 114 -12.45 4.10 -4.63
CA VAL A 114 -11.99 2.84 -5.24
C VAL A 114 -12.39 1.65 -4.37
N VAL A 115 -12.27 1.77 -3.04
CA VAL A 115 -12.69 0.69 -2.14
C VAL A 115 -14.16 0.38 -2.36
N ARG A 116 -15.02 1.41 -2.34
CA ARG A 116 -16.46 1.21 -2.51
C ARG A 116 -16.79 0.61 -3.87
N GLU A 117 -16.11 1.05 -4.91
CA GLU A 117 -16.32 0.49 -6.24
C GLU A 117 -15.97 -0.99 -6.28
N ARG A 118 -14.86 -1.37 -5.67
CA ARG A 118 -14.42 -2.75 -5.68
C ARG A 118 -15.29 -3.65 -4.80
N ILE A 119 -15.75 -3.15 -3.67
CA ILE A 119 -16.63 -3.91 -2.78
C ILE A 119 -18.03 -4.05 -3.38
N GLY A 120 -18.52 -3.03 -4.07
CA GLY A 120 -19.85 -3.00 -4.65
C GLY A 120 -20.05 -3.93 -5.84
N ARG A 121 -19.02 -4.61 -6.27
CA ARG A 121 -19.11 -5.55 -7.39
C ARG A 121 -19.52 -6.97 -6.95
#